data_808b8102e11002cdbc2c384ad9d7d92a
#
_entry.id   808b8102e11002cdbc2c384ad9d7d92a
#
_cell.length_a   1.000
_cell.length_b   1.000
_cell.length_c   1.000
_cell.angle_alpha   90.00
_cell.angle_beta   90.00
_cell.angle_gamma   90.00
#
_symmetry.space_group_name_H-M   'P 1'
#
loop_
_entity.id
_entity.type
_entity.pdbx_description
1 polymer ?
#
loop_
_entity_poly.entity_id
_entity_poly.type
_entity_poly.pdbx_seq_one_letter_code
_entity_poly.pdbx_strand_id
1 'polypeptide(L)'
;MARPAVRGTFSPARAKPSRRIGPVSSTLGHAIYLLPLLMHLEYRSASPLDAPECVRIRGLTRENAVSAQRLAALGITAETWANDIRSGELPGFVCMASAEMAGYCYGSSTTGEVIVLVLQPAYEGLGIGRQLLNLVVAHLRSLGHDRLFLGCSSDPAVRSYGFYRHLGWQSTGAVDHHGDEVLHLVNQ
;
A
#
# COMPACT_ATOMS: atom_id res chain seq x y z
N MET A 1 5.96 -10.28 21.71
CA MET A 1 5.74 -11.27 20.65
C MET A 1 5.39 -10.51 19.39
N ALA A 2 6.26 -10.53 18.40
CA ALA A 2 6.03 -9.84 17.13
C ALA A 2 4.83 -10.45 16.41
N ARG A 3 3.85 -9.62 16.01
CA ARG A 3 2.70 -10.04 15.20
C ARG A 3 3.15 -10.22 13.74
N PRO A 4 2.63 -11.22 13.01
CA PRO A 4 2.98 -11.43 11.61
C PRO A 4 2.42 -10.28 10.75
N ALA A 5 3.26 -9.70 9.92
CA ALA A 5 2.85 -8.79 8.86
C ALA A 5 1.98 -9.54 7.84
N VAL A 6 0.81 -8.99 7.50
CA VAL A 6 -0.11 -9.62 6.54
C VAL A 6 0.29 -9.27 5.13
N ARG A 7 1.03 -10.13 4.54
CA ARG A 7 1.37 -10.13 3.12
C ARG A 7 0.77 -11.39 2.50
N GLY A 8 -0.07 -11.22 1.50
CA GLY A 8 -0.68 -12.36 0.81
C GLY A 8 0.18 -12.78 -0.37
N THR A 9 0.66 -14.00 -0.37
CA THR A 9 1.20 -14.66 -1.55
C THR A 9 0.05 -15.11 -2.45
N PHE A 10 0.10 -14.79 -3.73
CA PHE A 10 -0.87 -15.27 -4.71
C PHE A 10 -0.18 -15.84 -5.94
N SER A 11 -0.56 -17.09 -6.26
CA SER A 11 -0.30 -17.73 -7.56
C SER A 11 -1.36 -17.24 -8.55
N PRO A 12 -1.01 -16.86 -9.79
CA PRO A 12 -1.96 -16.26 -10.71
C PRO A 12 -2.84 -17.30 -11.38
N ALA A 13 -4.17 -17.11 -11.31
CA ALA A 13 -5.11 -17.82 -12.15
C ALA A 13 -5.11 -17.22 -13.57
N ARG A 14 -4.91 -18.07 -14.56
CA ARG A 14 -4.85 -17.77 -15.99
C ARG A 14 -6.18 -17.18 -16.50
N ALA A 15 -6.19 -15.91 -16.93
CA ALA A 15 -7.33 -15.28 -17.59
C ALA A 15 -7.40 -15.64 -19.07
N LYS A 16 -8.60 -15.99 -19.55
CA LYS A 16 -8.94 -16.23 -20.97
C LYS A 16 -9.17 -14.90 -21.70
N PRO A 17 -8.87 -14.80 -23.02
CA PRO A 17 -9.02 -13.57 -23.75
C PRO A 17 -10.49 -13.28 -24.08
N SER A 18 -10.93 -12.03 -23.89
CA SER A 18 -12.26 -11.57 -24.22
C SER A 18 -12.28 -10.69 -25.48
N ARG A 19 -13.38 -10.78 -26.15
CA ARG A 19 -13.83 -10.31 -27.47
C ARG A 19 -13.58 -8.82 -27.73
N ARG A 20 -13.26 -8.54 -29.01
CA ARG A 20 -13.23 -7.21 -29.61
C ARG A 20 -14.64 -6.59 -29.63
N ILE A 21 -14.71 -5.35 -29.15
CA ILE A 21 -15.87 -4.47 -29.34
C ILE A 21 -15.37 -3.26 -30.17
N GLY A 22 -16.13 -2.90 -31.17
CA GLY A 22 -15.84 -1.87 -32.17
C GLY A 22 -15.93 -0.44 -31.63
N PRO A 23 -15.63 0.61 -32.43
CA PRO A 23 -15.39 1.96 -31.97
C PRO A 23 -16.67 2.64 -31.52
N VAL A 24 -16.72 3.10 -30.28
CA VAL A 24 -17.75 4.01 -29.77
C VAL A 24 -17.17 5.41 -29.67
N SER A 25 -17.96 6.31 -30.18
CA SER A 25 -17.83 7.75 -30.40
C SER A 25 -17.10 8.55 -29.31
N SER A 26 -16.34 9.52 -29.80
CA SER A 26 -15.31 10.36 -29.15
C SER A 26 -15.80 11.48 -28.24
N THR A 27 -16.73 11.26 -27.30
CA THR A 27 -17.19 12.32 -26.38
C THR A 27 -16.70 12.15 -24.94
N LEU A 28 -16.05 11.03 -24.60
CA LEU A 28 -15.56 10.72 -23.25
C LEU A 28 -14.09 11.15 -22.99
N GLY A 29 -13.37 11.57 -24.04
CA GLY A 29 -11.95 11.89 -23.95
C GLY A 29 -11.61 13.14 -23.11
N HIS A 30 -12.54 14.09 -22.93
CA HIS A 30 -12.29 15.33 -22.20
C HIS A 30 -12.57 15.24 -20.69
N ALA A 31 -13.39 14.29 -20.26
CA ALA A 31 -13.72 14.14 -18.82
C ALA A 31 -12.56 13.51 -18.02
N ILE A 32 -11.72 12.70 -18.65
CA ILE A 32 -10.63 11.97 -17.96
C ILE A 32 -9.48 12.90 -17.56
N TYR A 33 -9.25 13.99 -18.33
CA TYR A 33 -8.17 14.93 -18.05
C TYR A 33 -8.55 16.04 -17.05
N LEU A 34 -9.84 16.23 -16.77
CA LEU A 34 -10.34 17.23 -15.81
C LEU A 34 -10.47 16.69 -14.36
N LEU A 35 -10.52 15.37 -14.17
CA LEU A 35 -10.61 14.78 -12.84
C LEU A 35 -9.42 15.12 -11.92
N PRO A 36 -8.15 15.12 -12.37
CA PRO A 36 -7.03 15.50 -11.51
C PRO A 36 -7.02 16.94 -11.06
N LEU A 37 -7.62 17.86 -11.85
CA LEU A 37 -7.63 19.29 -11.54
C LEU A 37 -8.66 19.69 -10.47
N LEU A 38 -9.65 18.85 -10.20
CA LEU A 38 -10.71 19.10 -9.21
C LEU A 38 -10.60 18.20 -7.97
N MET A 39 -9.68 17.23 -7.97
CA MET A 39 -9.55 16.31 -6.86
C MET A 39 -8.57 16.88 -5.83
N HIS A 40 -9.12 17.34 -4.72
CA HIS A 40 -8.32 17.76 -3.56
C HIS A 40 -7.77 16.52 -2.87
N LEU A 41 -6.44 16.37 -2.87
CA LEU A 41 -5.73 15.30 -2.16
C LEU A 41 -5.16 15.87 -0.87
N GLU A 42 -5.54 15.30 0.24
CA GLU A 42 -5.03 15.62 1.57
C GLU A 42 -4.26 14.44 2.14
N TYR A 43 -3.03 14.69 2.57
CA TYR A 43 -2.18 13.71 3.26
C TYR A 43 -2.08 14.08 4.72
N ARG A 44 -2.39 13.14 5.60
CA ARG A 44 -2.30 13.34 7.05
C ARG A 44 -1.84 12.08 7.75
N SER A 45 -1.34 12.24 8.97
CA SER A 45 -1.08 11.10 9.85
C SER A 45 -2.37 10.30 10.06
N ALA A 46 -2.22 8.99 10.08
CA ALA A 46 -3.31 8.09 10.38
C ALA A 46 -3.75 8.22 11.83
N SER A 47 -5.03 8.09 12.06
CA SER A 47 -5.65 8.04 13.38
C SER A 47 -6.28 6.68 13.65
N PRO A 48 -6.53 6.30 14.92
CA PRO A 48 -7.27 5.08 15.23
C PRO A 48 -8.64 4.96 14.55
N LEU A 49 -9.26 6.08 14.21
CA LEU A 49 -10.56 6.13 13.52
C LEU A 49 -10.48 5.69 12.05
N ASP A 50 -9.29 5.69 11.47
CA ASP A 50 -9.08 5.26 10.07
C ASP A 50 -9.03 3.73 9.92
N ALA A 51 -8.80 2.99 11.01
CA ALA A 51 -8.59 1.56 10.98
C ALA A 51 -9.73 0.75 10.31
N PRO A 52 -11.03 1.04 10.54
CA PRO A 52 -12.10 0.34 9.85
C PRO A 52 -12.03 0.51 8.33
N GLU A 53 -11.74 1.72 7.87
CA GLU A 53 -11.63 2.01 6.44
C GLU A 53 -10.37 1.37 5.82
N CYS A 54 -9.25 1.36 6.54
CA CYS A 54 -8.04 0.65 6.12
C CYS A 54 -8.30 -0.85 5.91
N VAL A 55 -9.03 -1.50 6.83
CA VAL A 55 -9.45 -2.90 6.68
C VAL A 55 -10.34 -3.07 5.45
N ARG A 56 -11.29 -2.16 5.23
CA ARG A 56 -12.21 -2.22 4.08
C ARG A 56 -11.46 -2.13 2.75
N ILE A 57 -10.63 -1.11 2.56
CA ILE A 57 -9.94 -0.88 1.27
C ILE A 57 -8.81 -1.88 1.02
N ARG A 58 -8.30 -2.57 2.04
CA ARG A 58 -7.35 -3.68 1.87
C ARG A 58 -7.92 -4.81 1.02
N GLY A 59 -9.24 -5.00 1.06
CA GLY A 59 -9.97 -5.96 0.23
C GLY A 59 -10.22 -5.50 -1.21
N LEU A 60 -9.94 -4.25 -1.55
CA LEU A 60 -10.26 -3.66 -2.85
C LEU A 60 -9.04 -3.50 -3.78
N THR A 61 -7.84 -3.84 -3.29
CA THR A 61 -6.61 -3.72 -4.10
C THR A 61 -6.64 -4.64 -5.31
N ARG A 62 -6.00 -4.21 -6.39
CA ARG A 62 -6.03 -4.93 -7.68
C ARG A 62 -5.32 -6.29 -7.63
N GLU A 63 -4.14 -6.34 -7.03
CA GLU A 63 -3.24 -7.48 -7.15
C GLU A 63 -3.09 -8.28 -5.86
N ASN A 64 -3.40 -7.69 -4.73
CA ASN A 64 -3.12 -8.29 -3.42
C ASN A 64 -4.25 -7.99 -2.42
N ALA A 65 -5.49 -8.22 -2.86
CA ALA A 65 -6.66 -8.04 -2.02
C ALA A 65 -6.68 -9.05 -0.88
N VAL A 66 -6.85 -8.57 0.35
CA VAL A 66 -7.03 -9.42 1.54
C VAL A 66 -8.35 -9.05 2.19
N SER A 67 -9.27 -10.00 2.23
CA SER A 67 -10.60 -9.76 2.82
C SER A 67 -10.51 -9.48 4.32
N ALA A 68 -11.48 -8.73 4.85
CA ALA A 68 -11.58 -8.45 6.28
C ALA A 68 -11.61 -9.75 7.13
N GLN A 69 -12.28 -10.80 6.62
CA GLN A 69 -12.29 -12.11 7.28
C GLN A 69 -10.90 -12.73 7.34
N ARG A 70 -10.13 -12.66 6.26
CA ARG A 70 -8.75 -13.18 6.23
C ARG A 70 -7.82 -12.37 7.15
N LEU A 71 -7.97 -11.05 7.17
CA LEU A 71 -7.25 -10.20 8.12
C LEU A 71 -7.57 -10.58 9.56
N ALA A 72 -8.85 -10.74 9.89
CA ALA A 72 -9.29 -11.14 11.23
C ALA A 72 -8.73 -12.51 11.65
N ALA A 73 -8.67 -13.49 10.73
CA ALA A 73 -8.05 -14.78 10.98
C ALA A 73 -6.55 -14.71 11.30
N LEU A 74 -5.89 -13.60 10.92
CA LEU A 74 -4.49 -13.29 11.23
C LEU A 74 -4.35 -12.36 12.45
N GLY A 75 -5.46 -12.09 13.17
CA GLY A 75 -5.49 -11.21 14.33
C GLY A 75 -5.49 -9.72 13.99
N ILE A 76 -5.70 -9.36 12.71
CA ILE A 76 -5.76 -7.97 12.26
C ILE A 76 -7.22 -7.58 12.08
N THR A 77 -7.73 -6.89 13.05
CA THR A 77 -9.08 -6.30 13.05
C THR A 77 -8.98 -4.79 13.09
N ALA A 78 -10.09 -4.09 12.85
CA ALA A 78 -10.13 -2.64 13.01
C ALA A 78 -9.73 -2.22 14.43
N GLU A 79 -10.12 -3.00 15.45
CA GLU A 79 -9.78 -2.72 16.85
C GLU A 79 -8.28 -2.88 17.13
N THR A 80 -7.68 -4.02 16.72
CA THR A 80 -6.24 -4.25 16.94
C THR A 80 -5.40 -3.25 16.17
N TRP A 81 -5.79 -2.92 14.94
CA TRP A 81 -5.11 -1.90 14.14
C TRP A 81 -5.21 -0.51 14.77
N ALA A 82 -6.41 -0.13 15.26
CA ALA A 82 -6.60 1.13 15.97
C ALA A 82 -5.75 1.22 17.25
N ASN A 83 -5.57 0.10 17.96
CA ASN A 83 -4.71 0.04 19.14
C ASN A 83 -3.23 0.23 18.80
N ASP A 84 -2.76 -0.42 17.72
CA ASP A 84 -1.36 -0.31 17.27
C ASP A 84 -1.04 1.13 16.77
N ILE A 85 -2.03 1.81 16.13
CA ILE A 85 -1.89 3.24 15.79
C ILE A 85 -1.82 4.09 17.07
N ARG A 86 -2.68 3.84 18.06
CA ARG A 86 -2.76 4.61 19.30
C ARG A 86 -1.51 4.45 20.15
N SER A 87 -0.92 3.26 20.20
CA SER A 87 0.33 2.99 20.92
C SER A 87 1.56 3.59 20.24
N GLY A 88 1.45 3.98 18.95
CA GLY A 88 2.57 4.42 18.12
C GLY A 88 3.44 3.27 17.58
N GLU A 89 3.04 2.01 17.78
CA GLU A 89 3.74 0.86 17.18
C GLU A 89 3.59 0.81 15.67
N LEU A 90 2.45 1.31 15.16
CA LEU A 90 2.11 1.31 13.73
C LEU A 90 1.89 2.75 13.21
N PRO A 91 2.95 3.57 13.11
CA PRO A 91 2.84 4.89 12.51
C PRO A 91 2.47 4.77 11.04
N GLY A 92 1.62 5.67 10.56
CA GLY A 92 1.18 5.65 9.17
C GLY A 92 0.59 6.96 8.71
N PHE A 93 0.34 7.01 7.40
CA PHE A 93 -0.29 8.15 6.74
C PHE A 93 -1.40 7.66 5.82
N VAL A 94 -2.44 8.47 5.71
CA VAL A 94 -3.56 8.27 4.81
C VAL A 94 -3.62 9.39 3.79
N CYS A 95 -4.11 9.08 2.60
CA CYS A 95 -4.46 10.07 1.58
C CYS A 95 -5.98 10.09 1.42
N MET A 96 -6.57 11.26 1.64
CA MET A 96 -7.98 11.52 1.40
C MET A 96 -8.15 12.21 0.06
N ALA A 97 -9.04 11.71 -0.77
CA ALA A 97 -9.51 12.36 -1.98
C ALA A 97 -10.91 12.91 -1.69
N SER A 98 -10.99 14.19 -1.31
CA SER A 98 -12.20 14.78 -0.73
C SER A 98 -12.65 14.02 0.54
N ALA A 99 -13.77 13.32 0.52
CA ALA A 99 -14.28 12.56 1.67
C ALA A 99 -13.91 11.06 1.65
N GLU A 100 -13.25 10.58 0.59
CA GLU A 100 -12.93 9.16 0.41
C GLU A 100 -11.44 8.90 0.67
N MET A 101 -11.10 7.83 1.36
CA MET A 101 -9.71 7.42 1.54
C MET A 101 -9.19 6.77 0.25
N ALA A 102 -8.29 7.45 -0.44
CA ALA A 102 -7.65 6.95 -1.66
C ALA A 102 -6.64 5.84 -1.38
N GLY A 103 -5.98 5.90 -0.22
CA GLY A 103 -4.98 4.91 0.18
C GLY A 103 -4.29 5.24 1.48
N TYR A 104 -3.40 4.35 1.89
CA TYR A 104 -2.62 4.48 3.12
C TYR A 104 -1.27 3.76 3.03
N CYS A 105 -0.36 4.15 3.90
CA CYS A 105 0.90 3.43 4.14
C CYS A 105 1.20 3.42 5.62
N TYR A 106 1.66 2.28 6.13
CA TYR A 106 2.07 2.10 7.53
C TYR A 106 3.45 1.47 7.63
N GLY A 107 4.17 1.83 8.68
CA GLY A 107 5.45 1.24 9.04
C GLY A 107 5.46 0.76 10.49
N SER A 108 6.50 0.04 10.87
CA SER A 108 6.77 -0.37 12.25
C SER A 108 7.75 0.59 12.90
N SER A 109 7.34 1.23 13.99
CA SER A 109 8.24 2.07 14.79
C SER A 109 9.36 1.27 15.48
N THR A 110 9.15 -0.04 15.65
CA THR A 110 10.10 -0.93 16.33
C THR A 110 11.18 -1.47 15.40
N THR A 111 10.81 -1.80 14.14
CA THR A 111 11.71 -2.53 13.23
C THR A 111 12.24 -1.69 12.07
N GLY A 112 11.59 -0.56 11.75
CA GLY A 112 11.88 0.20 10.54
C GLY A 112 11.32 -0.43 9.26
N GLU A 113 10.42 -1.41 9.40
CA GLU A 113 9.74 -2.05 8.27
C GLU A 113 8.63 -1.15 7.73
N VAL A 114 8.52 -1.00 6.40
CA VAL A 114 7.31 -0.55 5.75
C VAL A 114 6.40 -1.77 5.57
N ILE A 115 5.36 -1.85 6.40
CA ILE A 115 4.51 -3.04 6.55
C ILE A 115 3.51 -3.17 5.40
N VAL A 116 2.90 -2.05 5.00
CA VAL A 116 1.82 -2.06 4.02
C VAL A 116 1.69 -0.73 3.31
N LEU A 117 1.49 -0.78 2.00
CA LEU A 117 1.07 0.34 1.16
C LEU A 117 -0.13 -0.11 0.32
N VAL A 118 -1.21 0.61 0.41
CA VAL A 118 -2.47 0.30 -0.26
C VAL A 118 -3.01 1.53 -0.97
N LEU A 119 -3.47 1.32 -2.20
CA LEU A 119 -4.27 2.29 -2.95
C LEU A 119 -5.54 1.60 -3.46
N GLN A 120 -6.63 2.31 -3.48
CA GLN A 120 -7.80 1.90 -4.24
C GLN A 120 -7.48 2.01 -5.74
N PRO A 121 -7.96 1.08 -6.59
CA PRO A 121 -7.64 1.06 -8.03
C PRO A 121 -7.94 2.36 -8.78
N ALA A 122 -8.98 3.09 -8.35
CA ALA A 122 -9.37 4.37 -8.96
C ALA A 122 -8.32 5.49 -8.79
N TYR A 123 -7.44 5.36 -7.80
CA TYR A 123 -6.43 6.38 -7.45
C TYR A 123 -5.00 5.98 -7.81
N GLU A 124 -4.84 4.88 -8.56
CA GLU A 124 -3.54 4.45 -9.05
C GLU A 124 -3.02 5.39 -10.16
N GLY A 125 -1.69 5.50 -10.30
CA GLY A 125 -1.07 6.34 -11.33
C GLY A 125 -1.01 7.83 -11.03
N LEU A 126 -1.57 8.28 -9.91
CA LEU A 126 -1.62 9.69 -9.51
C LEU A 126 -0.46 10.13 -8.59
N GLY A 127 0.54 9.28 -8.38
CA GLY A 127 1.68 9.58 -7.51
C GLY A 127 1.40 9.41 -6.01
N ILE A 128 0.16 9.08 -5.61
CA ILE A 128 -0.26 8.96 -4.21
C ILE A 128 0.58 7.94 -3.44
N GLY A 129 0.84 6.76 -4.04
CA GLY A 129 1.63 5.72 -3.39
C GLY A 129 3.06 6.16 -3.08
N ARG A 130 3.71 6.90 -3.99
CA ARG A 130 5.03 7.48 -3.75
C ARG A 130 5.00 8.45 -2.58
N GLN A 131 4.01 9.35 -2.55
CA GLN A 131 3.90 10.36 -1.50
C GLN A 131 3.66 9.72 -0.13
N LEU A 132 2.75 8.75 -0.03
CA LEU A 132 2.49 8.00 1.20
C LEU A 132 3.73 7.26 1.68
N LEU A 133 4.44 6.56 0.78
CA LEU A 133 5.69 5.87 1.11
C LEU A 133 6.75 6.84 1.63
N ASN A 134 6.92 7.99 0.97
CA ASN A 134 7.89 9.01 1.39
C ASN A 134 7.58 9.55 2.79
N LEU A 135 6.31 9.76 3.13
CA LEU A 135 5.90 10.22 4.46
C LEU A 135 6.24 9.18 5.55
N VAL A 136 5.96 7.89 5.29
CA VAL A 136 6.32 6.82 6.23
C VAL A 136 7.84 6.69 6.35
N VAL A 137 8.58 6.71 5.24
CA VAL A 137 10.05 6.67 5.23
C VAL A 137 10.62 7.81 6.06
N ALA A 138 10.16 9.05 5.84
CA ALA A 138 10.62 10.21 6.58
C ALA A 138 10.33 10.08 8.08
N HIS A 139 9.14 9.57 8.43
CA HIS A 139 8.76 9.36 9.83
C HIS A 139 9.61 8.29 10.50
N LEU A 140 9.79 7.12 9.89
CA LEU A 140 10.63 6.04 10.43
C LEU A 140 12.08 6.50 10.62
N ARG A 141 12.60 7.32 9.69
CA ARG A 141 13.92 7.93 9.84
C ARG A 141 13.99 8.90 11.02
N SER A 142 12.96 9.69 11.27
CA SER A 142 12.89 10.58 12.43
C SER A 142 12.87 9.82 13.76
N LEU A 143 12.49 8.54 13.76
CA LEU A 143 12.57 7.63 14.90
C LEU A 143 13.95 6.97 15.06
N GLY A 144 14.92 7.28 14.17
CA GLY A 144 16.30 6.79 14.27
C GLY A 144 16.59 5.52 13.46
N HIS A 145 15.70 5.09 12.56
CA HIS A 145 15.97 3.94 11.70
C HIS A 145 16.84 4.33 10.51
N ASP A 146 18.12 3.97 10.53
CA ASP A 146 19.07 4.19 9.42
C ASP A 146 18.84 3.25 8.24
N ARG A 147 18.31 2.06 8.49
CA ARG A 147 17.99 1.06 7.48
C ARG A 147 16.50 0.75 7.53
N LEU A 148 15.82 1.02 6.42
CA LEU A 148 14.42 0.64 6.25
C LEU A 148 14.33 -0.57 5.33
N PHE A 149 13.31 -1.40 5.53
CA PHE A 149 13.08 -2.58 4.70
C PHE A 149 11.59 -2.83 4.47
N LEU A 150 11.29 -3.63 3.47
CA LEU A 150 9.95 -4.12 3.16
C LEU A 150 10.03 -5.45 2.43
N GLY A 151 8.94 -6.21 2.43
CA GLY A 151 8.80 -7.34 1.55
C GLY A 151 8.01 -6.95 0.30
N CYS A 152 8.41 -7.50 -0.82
CA CYS A 152 7.83 -7.25 -2.12
C CYS A 152 7.78 -8.55 -2.92
N SER A 153 6.74 -8.72 -3.75
CA SER A 153 6.71 -9.84 -4.69
C SER A 153 7.97 -9.86 -5.56
N SER A 154 8.56 -11.03 -5.73
CA SER A 154 9.68 -11.26 -6.65
C SER A 154 9.26 -11.41 -8.11
N ASP A 155 7.94 -11.47 -8.40
CA ASP A 155 7.41 -11.58 -9.76
C ASP A 155 7.44 -10.21 -10.48
N PRO A 156 8.22 -10.07 -11.58
CA PRO A 156 8.30 -8.84 -12.35
C PRO A 156 6.97 -8.40 -12.99
N ALA A 157 6.00 -9.30 -13.12
CA ALA A 157 4.68 -9.00 -13.64
C ALA A 157 3.81 -8.24 -12.61
N VAL A 158 4.15 -8.29 -11.33
CA VAL A 158 3.46 -7.59 -10.25
C VAL A 158 3.97 -6.15 -10.16
N ARG A 159 3.06 -5.18 -10.10
CA ARG A 159 3.42 -3.74 -10.11
C ARG A 159 4.36 -3.32 -8.99
N SER A 160 4.22 -3.90 -7.80
CA SER A 160 5.07 -3.58 -6.65
C SER A 160 6.55 -3.89 -6.91
N TYR A 161 6.86 -4.91 -7.74
CA TYR A 161 8.24 -5.26 -8.11
C TYR A 161 9.01 -4.08 -8.70
N GLY A 162 8.44 -3.41 -9.72
CA GLY A 162 9.07 -2.25 -10.36
C GLY A 162 8.94 -0.97 -9.54
N PHE A 163 7.83 -0.81 -8.81
CA PHE A 163 7.52 0.41 -8.07
C PHE A 163 8.59 0.75 -7.03
N TYR A 164 8.90 -0.17 -6.13
CA TYR A 164 9.88 0.08 -5.07
C TYR A 164 11.30 0.27 -5.62
N ARG A 165 11.69 -0.54 -6.61
CA ARG A 165 13.02 -0.44 -7.25
C ARG A 165 13.23 0.90 -7.94
N HIS A 166 12.18 1.41 -8.61
CA HIS A 166 12.22 2.74 -9.22
C HIS A 166 12.38 3.87 -8.18
N LEU A 167 12.01 3.62 -6.93
CA LEU A 167 12.17 4.55 -5.80
C LEU A 167 13.46 4.34 -5.01
N GLY A 168 14.41 3.55 -5.53
CA GLY A 168 15.73 3.36 -4.94
C GLY A 168 15.83 2.21 -3.94
N TRP A 169 14.77 1.42 -3.74
CA TRP A 169 14.84 0.23 -2.91
C TRP A 169 15.61 -0.87 -3.63
N GLN A 170 16.49 -1.54 -2.90
CA GLN A 170 17.41 -2.54 -3.44
C GLN A 170 17.15 -3.89 -2.79
N SER A 171 17.31 -4.97 -3.59
CA SER A 171 17.22 -6.33 -3.07
C SER A 171 18.32 -6.61 -2.05
N THR A 172 17.96 -7.30 -0.97
CA THR A 172 18.93 -7.85 -0.02
C THR A 172 19.37 -9.25 -0.41
N GLY A 173 18.72 -9.87 -1.40
CA GLY A 173 18.87 -11.29 -1.74
C GLY A 173 18.15 -12.24 -0.78
N ALA A 174 17.55 -11.73 0.30
CA ALA A 174 16.78 -12.54 1.25
C ALA A 174 15.31 -12.63 0.82
N VAL A 175 14.67 -13.72 1.25
CA VAL A 175 13.22 -13.94 1.11
C VAL A 175 12.63 -14.09 2.50
N ASP A 176 11.50 -13.45 2.76
CA ASP A 176 10.82 -13.55 4.04
C ASP A 176 10.00 -14.87 4.16
N HIS A 177 9.40 -15.07 5.32
CA HIS A 177 8.61 -16.27 5.61
C HIS A 177 7.29 -16.36 4.82
N HIS A 178 6.91 -15.32 4.10
CA HIS A 178 5.77 -15.28 3.19
C HIS A 178 6.17 -15.57 1.73
N GLY A 179 7.48 -15.67 1.45
CA GLY A 179 8.01 -15.87 0.11
C GLY A 179 8.22 -14.55 -0.65
N ASP A 180 8.08 -13.40 0.01
CA ASP A 180 8.37 -12.10 -0.56
C ASP A 180 9.86 -11.78 -0.47
N GLU A 181 10.41 -11.17 -1.51
CA GLU A 181 11.77 -10.67 -1.53
C GLU A 181 11.90 -9.47 -0.59
N VAL A 182 12.93 -9.47 0.23
CA VAL A 182 13.22 -8.36 1.14
C VAL A 182 14.01 -7.28 0.41
N LEU A 183 13.41 -6.09 0.31
CA LEU A 183 14.08 -4.90 -0.20
C LEU A 183 14.49 -3.99 0.96
N HIS A 184 15.58 -3.25 0.79
CA HIS A 184 16.04 -2.24 1.74
C HIS A 184 16.22 -0.87 1.09
N LEU A 185 16.06 0.18 1.90
CA LEU A 185 16.41 1.55 1.57
C LEU A 185 17.46 2.05 2.56
N VAL A 186 18.67 2.27 2.09
CA VAL A 186 19.79 2.81 2.89
C VAL A 186 19.82 4.33 2.74
N ASN A 187 20.28 5.05 3.77
CA ASN A 187 20.59 6.48 3.65
C ASN A 187 21.72 6.64 2.62
N GLN A 188 21.49 7.53 1.66
CA GLN A 188 22.55 8.05 0.79
C GLN A 188 23.27 9.20 1.50
#